data_d0dca10bad66d0ba862122a158dfd937
#
_entry.id   d0dca10bad66d0ba862122a158dfd937
#
_cell.length_a   1.000
_cell.length_b   1.000
_cell.length_c   1.000
_cell.angle_alpha   90.00
_cell.angle_beta   90.00
_cell.angle_gamma   90.00
#
_symmetry.space_group_name_H-M   'P 1'
#
loop_
_entity.id
_entity.type
_entity.pdbx_description
1 polymer ?
#
loop_
_entity_poly.entity_id
_entity_poly.type
_entity_poly.pdbx_seq_one_letter_code
_entity_poly.pdbx_strand_id
1 'polypeptide(L)'
;GLSDYWLPMAGAASSVKFATSSDADSFYYNTDTMSAIYPSRTSPGLSYTETGVIPRTPTDKEIAKANASSISQPKAEDVPDCVDKLATAIAGGQSKGGEAAQALADKLRESGWFSHGLNGDYPSRAGHGNYRIDQLLAGSAMVGDSEQYASAMALMARSLGLPSRVALGFLPKNDEGEISDSRTEKHGKTTTTKFTGNDVTAWVEIKLDGY
;
A
#
# COMPACT_ATOMS: atom_id res chain seq x y z
N GLY A 1 -18.97 5.88 -10.15
CA GLY A 1 -17.63 6.05 -10.72
C GLY A 1 -16.71 6.76 -9.73
N LEU A 2 -15.42 6.66 -9.94
CA LEU A 2 -14.42 7.38 -9.13
C LEU A 2 -14.58 8.89 -9.36
N SER A 3 -14.52 9.67 -8.27
CA SER A 3 -14.51 11.14 -8.30
C SER A 3 -13.49 11.63 -7.29
N ASP A 4 -12.21 11.64 -7.70
CA ASP A 4 -11.07 11.96 -6.85
C ASP A 4 -10.08 12.85 -7.59
N TYR A 5 -9.19 13.49 -6.85
CA TYR A 5 -8.05 14.22 -7.40
C TYR A 5 -6.90 13.29 -7.78
N TRP A 6 -6.79 12.12 -7.15
CA TRP A 6 -5.77 11.13 -7.47
C TRP A 6 -6.16 10.35 -8.71
N LEU A 7 -5.26 10.33 -9.70
CA LEU A 7 -5.40 9.51 -10.90
C LEU A 7 -4.76 8.14 -10.62
N PRO A 8 -5.50 7.02 -10.76
CA PRO A 8 -4.91 5.70 -10.64
C PRO A 8 -3.78 5.47 -11.65
N MET A 9 -2.61 5.04 -11.16
CA MET A 9 -1.43 4.75 -11.96
C MET A 9 -0.97 3.31 -11.73
N ALA A 10 -0.43 2.68 -12.77
CA ALA A 10 -0.08 1.25 -12.73
C ALA A 10 1.44 0.99 -12.56
N GLY A 11 2.26 2.01 -12.39
CA GLY A 11 3.70 1.84 -12.23
C GLY A 11 4.49 3.10 -12.52
N ALA A 12 5.76 2.94 -12.93
CA ALA A 12 6.62 4.05 -13.31
C ALA A 12 6.27 4.51 -14.73
N ALA A 13 5.42 5.54 -14.83
CA ALA A 13 4.99 6.09 -16.11
C ALA A 13 6.11 6.85 -16.80
N SER A 14 6.34 6.55 -18.07
CA SER A 14 7.17 7.31 -18.99
C SER A 14 6.35 8.29 -19.86
N SER A 15 5.08 8.00 -20.06
CA SER A 15 4.12 8.92 -20.68
C SER A 15 2.68 8.60 -20.28
N VAL A 16 1.84 9.64 -20.25
CA VAL A 16 0.40 9.53 -20.07
C VAL A 16 -0.28 10.30 -21.21
N LYS A 17 -1.26 9.69 -21.86
CA LYS A 17 -2.04 10.29 -22.95
C LYS A 17 -3.52 10.22 -22.62
N PHE A 18 -4.17 11.37 -22.57
CA PHE A 18 -5.61 11.45 -22.41
C PHE A 18 -6.33 11.36 -23.76
N ALA A 19 -7.57 10.90 -23.71
CA ALA A 19 -8.42 10.83 -24.92
C ALA A 19 -8.75 12.22 -25.47
N THR A 20 -8.79 13.25 -24.61
CA THR A 20 -9.00 14.65 -24.99
C THR A 20 -7.78 15.49 -24.60
N SER A 21 -7.43 16.48 -25.41
CA SER A 21 -6.27 17.36 -25.16
C SER A 21 -6.48 18.28 -23.94
N SER A 22 -7.73 18.69 -23.67
CA SER A 22 -8.06 19.52 -22.50
C SER A 22 -7.80 18.81 -21.17
N ASP A 23 -7.82 17.49 -21.14
CA ASP A 23 -7.55 16.71 -19.93
C ASP A 23 -6.04 16.69 -19.61
N ALA A 24 -5.19 16.75 -20.65
CA ALA A 24 -3.74 16.73 -20.48
C ALA A 24 -3.18 17.98 -19.79
N ASP A 25 -3.83 19.14 -19.96
CA ASP A 25 -3.36 20.41 -19.41
C ASP A 25 -3.53 20.50 -17.88
N SER A 26 -4.33 19.60 -17.30
CA SER A 26 -4.62 19.55 -15.86
C SER A 26 -3.95 18.38 -15.14
N PHE A 27 -2.98 17.72 -15.76
CA PHE A 27 -2.35 16.52 -15.21
C PHE A 27 -0.97 16.83 -14.65
N TYR A 28 -0.69 16.32 -13.44
CA TYR A 28 0.61 16.40 -12.78
C TYR A 28 1.06 15.03 -12.32
N TYR A 29 2.28 14.67 -12.63
CA TYR A 29 2.89 13.40 -12.25
C TYR A 29 4.16 13.62 -11.43
N ASN A 30 4.28 12.93 -10.31
CA ASN A 30 5.47 12.92 -9.48
C ASN A 30 6.26 11.64 -9.74
N THR A 31 7.46 11.77 -10.31
CA THR A 31 8.33 10.65 -10.67
C THR A 31 8.90 9.89 -9.47
N ASP A 32 9.07 10.56 -8.33
CA ASP A 32 9.67 9.96 -7.13
C ASP A 32 8.66 9.07 -6.41
N THR A 33 7.40 9.49 -6.39
CA THR A 33 6.32 8.74 -5.73
C THR A 33 5.50 7.88 -6.70
N MET A 34 5.69 8.07 -8.02
CA MET A 34 4.88 7.44 -9.07
C MET A 34 3.38 7.71 -8.92
N SER A 35 3.03 8.87 -8.39
CA SER A 35 1.66 9.29 -8.11
C SER A 35 1.24 10.41 -9.07
N ALA A 36 -0.03 10.44 -9.41
CA ALA A 36 -0.58 11.45 -10.31
C ALA A 36 -1.76 12.19 -9.70
N ILE A 37 -1.83 13.50 -9.97
CA ILE A 37 -2.95 14.36 -9.56
C ILE A 37 -3.63 14.90 -10.81
N TYR A 38 -4.95 14.84 -10.80
CA TYR A 38 -5.84 15.39 -11.81
C TYR A 38 -6.80 16.40 -11.16
N PRO A 39 -6.44 17.71 -11.10
CA PRO A 39 -7.19 18.74 -10.39
C PRO A 39 -8.64 18.91 -10.83
N SER A 40 -8.95 18.56 -12.08
CA SER A 40 -10.33 18.56 -12.58
C SER A 40 -11.21 17.44 -12.03
N ARG A 41 -10.66 16.57 -11.19
CA ARG A 41 -11.23 15.33 -10.66
C ARG A 41 -11.53 14.27 -11.72
N THR A 42 -11.28 13.04 -11.38
CA THR A 42 -11.72 11.90 -12.19
C THR A 42 -13.24 11.87 -12.27
N SER A 43 -13.77 11.50 -13.43
CA SER A 43 -15.20 11.45 -13.70
C SER A 43 -15.55 10.23 -14.54
N PRO A 44 -16.83 9.81 -14.57
CA PRO A 44 -17.26 8.77 -15.48
C PRO A 44 -16.90 9.11 -16.94
N GLY A 45 -16.26 8.17 -17.63
CA GLY A 45 -15.83 8.34 -19.02
C GLY A 45 -14.43 8.93 -19.20
N LEU A 46 -13.75 9.39 -18.15
CA LEU A 46 -12.33 9.76 -18.26
C LEU A 46 -11.53 8.55 -18.74
N SER A 47 -10.78 8.76 -19.82
CA SER A 47 -9.95 7.72 -20.44
C SER A 47 -8.55 8.25 -20.69
N TYR A 48 -7.57 7.48 -20.29
CA TYR A 48 -6.16 7.76 -20.50
C TYR A 48 -5.38 6.46 -20.74
N THR A 49 -4.25 6.59 -21.39
CA THR A 49 -3.29 5.50 -21.61
C THR A 49 -1.99 5.85 -20.92
N GLU A 50 -1.55 5.00 -20.04
CA GLU A 50 -0.24 5.03 -19.41
C GLU A 50 0.71 4.13 -20.20
N THR A 51 1.93 4.63 -20.47
CA THR A 51 3.05 3.81 -20.95
C THR A 51 4.14 3.88 -19.90
N GLY A 52 4.63 2.73 -19.47
CA GLY A 52 5.60 2.70 -18.38
C GLY A 52 6.16 1.30 -18.14
N VAL A 53 6.88 1.16 -17.04
CA VAL A 53 7.43 -0.11 -16.58
C VAL A 53 6.66 -0.57 -15.34
N ILE A 54 6.07 -1.76 -15.44
CA ILE A 54 5.53 -2.46 -14.28
C ILE A 54 6.66 -3.35 -13.76
N PRO A 55 7.18 -3.07 -12.55
CA PRO A 55 8.26 -3.87 -11.97
C PRO A 55 7.85 -5.33 -11.81
N ARG A 56 8.79 -6.23 -11.99
CA ARG A 56 8.59 -7.65 -11.68
C ARG A 56 8.40 -7.82 -10.18
N THR A 57 7.42 -8.61 -9.79
CA THR A 57 7.27 -9.02 -8.39
C THR A 57 8.42 -9.97 -7.99
N PRO A 58 9.23 -9.63 -6.98
CA PRO A 58 10.29 -10.52 -6.50
C PRO A 58 9.67 -11.72 -5.78
N THR A 59 10.41 -12.83 -5.76
CA THR A 59 10.05 -14.00 -4.95
C THR A 59 10.38 -13.77 -3.47
N ASP A 60 9.75 -14.50 -2.56
CA ASP A 60 10.03 -14.42 -1.12
C ASP A 60 11.51 -14.67 -0.80
N LYS A 61 12.16 -15.58 -1.54
CA LYS A 61 13.59 -15.86 -1.39
C LYS A 61 14.49 -14.70 -1.84
N GLU A 62 14.09 -13.97 -2.85
CA GLU A 62 14.80 -12.77 -3.32
C GLU A 62 14.61 -11.64 -2.30
N ILE A 63 13.39 -11.46 -1.81
CA ILE A 63 13.07 -10.48 -0.75
C ILE A 63 13.94 -10.77 0.49
N ALA A 64 13.91 -12.00 1.00
CA ALA A 64 14.64 -12.38 2.22
C ALA A 64 16.14 -12.04 2.16
N LYS A 65 16.76 -12.12 0.98
CA LYS A 65 18.19 -11.84 0.78
C LYS A 65 18.52 -10.35 0.62
N ALA A 66 17.53 -9.52 0.37
CA ALA A 66 17.75 -8.11 0.08
C ALA A 66 18.09 -7.32 1.35
N ASN A 67 19.02 -6.37 1.21
CA ASN A 67 19.30 -5.41 2.27
C ASN A 67 18.26 -4.28 2.26
N ALA A 68 18.17 -3.55 3.37
CA ALA A 68 17.46 -2.28 3.39
C ALA A 68 18.10 -1.30 2.41
N SER A 69 17.29 -0.55 1.67
CA SER A 69 17.80 0.54 0.86
C SER A 69 18.35 1.68 1.73
N SER A 70 19.36 2.38 1.23
CA SER A 70 19.96 3.54 1.91
C SER A 70 19.23 4.86 1.65
N ILE A 71 18.02 4.84 1.08
CA ILE A 71 17.22 6.04 0.83
C ILE A 71 16.87 6.72 2.14
N SER A 72 17.19 8.02 2.23
CA SER A 72 16.81 8.85 3.35
C SER A 72 15.32 9.21 3.27
N GLN A 73 14.63 9.11 4.38
CA GLN A 73 13.24 9.55 4.54
C GLN A 73 13.10 10.49 5.74
N PRO A 74 12.15 11.42 5.75
CA PRO A 74 11.84 12.22 6.92
C PRO A 74 11.56 11.32 8.12
N LYS A 75 12.05 11.71 9.31
CA LYS A 75 11.76 10.99 10.54
C LYS A 75 10.26 11.07 10.84
N ALA A 76 9.68 9.95 11.23
CA ALA A 76 8.33 9.94 11.77
C ALA A 76 8.33 10.59 13.17
N GLU A 77 7.37 11.47 13.42
CA GLU A 77 7.20 12.18 14.69
C GLU A 77 6.03 11.57 15.48
N ASP A 78 6.06 11.76 16.79
CA ASP A 78 5.01 11.32 17.73
C ASP A 78 4.60 9.85 17.58
N VAL A 79 5.56 8.97 17.26
CA VAL A 79 5.32 7.54 17.10
C VAL A 79 5.12 6.87 18.46
N PRO A 80 4.07 6.08 18.68
CA PRO A 80 3.88 5.35 19.94
C PRO A 80 5.04 4.40 20.23
N ASP A 81 5.46 4.33 21.49
CA ASP A 81 6.55 3.46 21.96
C ASP A 81 6.35 1.98 21.64
N CYS A 82 5.11 1.51 21.56
CA CYS A 82 4.77 0.14 21.23
C CYS A 82 5.24 -0.26 19.83
N VAL A 83 5.37 0.69 18.90
CA VAL A 83 5.82 0.46 17.51
C VAL A 83 7.24 -0.10 17.51
N ASP A 84 8.18 0.62 18.11
CA ASP A 84 9.59 0.22 18.15
C ASP A 84 9.79 -1.07 18.98
N LYS A 85 9.13 -1.15 20.14
CA LYS A 85 9.20 -2.33 21.02
C LYS A 85 8.74 -3.60 20.28
N LEU A 86 7.59 -3.52 19.60
CA LEU A 86 7.05 -4.66 18.89
C LEU A 86 7.87 -4.99 17.63
N ALA A 87 8.28 -3.99 16.86
CA ALA A 87 9.12 -4.19 15.68
C ALA A 87 10.44 -4.88 16.03
N THR A 88 11.11 -4.40 17.08
CA THR A 88 12.36 -4.99 17.58
C THR A 88 12.14 -6.41 18.10
N ALA A 89 11.05 -6.67 18.83
CA ALA A 89 10.72 -8.00 19.33
C ALA A 89 10.48 -9.02 18.20
N ILE A 90 9.87 -8.58 17.08
CA ILE A 90 9.55 -9.47 15.94
C ILE A 90 10.78 -9.66 15.04
N ALA A 91 11.47 -8.61 14.70
CA ALA A 91 12.42 -8.60 13.58
C ALA A 91 13.80 -7.98 13.91
N GLY A 92 14.04 -7.53 15.14
CA GLY A 92 15.31 -6.90 15.54
C GLY A 92 16.55 -7.82 15.47
N GLY A 93 16.34 -9.13 15.40
CA GLY A 93 17.41 -10.12 15.25
C GLY A 93 17.74 -10.48 13.79
N GLN A 94 17.01 -9.96 12.81
CA GLN A 94 17.21 -10.28 11.40
C GLN A 94 18.42 -9.55 10.84
N SER A 95 19.20 -10.25 10.02
CA SER A 95 20.44 -9.71 9.43
C SER A 95 20.18 -8.96 8.11
N LYS A 96 19.03 -9.18 7.48
CA LYS A 96 18.61 -8.63 6.20
C LYS A 96 17.34 -7.82 6.33
N GLY A 97 17.27 -6.71 5.60
CA GLY A 97 16.08 -5.86 5.58
C GLY A 97 14.84 -6.59 5.07
N GLY A 98 15.01 -7.45 4.07
CA GLY A 98 13.92 -8.24 3.52
C GLY A 98 13.39 -9.31 4.49
N GLU A 99 14.29 -9.99 5.25
CA GLU A 99 13.87 -10.92 6.31
C GLU A 99 13.08 -10.18 7.40
N ALA A 100 13.53 -9.00 7.81
CA ALA A 100 12.84 -8.19 8.79
C ALA A 100 11.44 -7.75 8.27
N ALA A 101 11.35 -7.30 7.03
CA ALA A 101 10.08 -6.93 6.41
C ALA A 101 9.10 -8.10 6.35
N GLN A 102 9.57 -9.29 5.96
CA GLN A 102 8.73 -10.49 5.93
C GLN A 102 8.27 -10.90 7.34
N ALA A 103 9.16 -10.90 8.33
CA ALA A 103 8.78 -11.21 9.71
C ALA A 103 7.71 -10.27 10.27
N LEU A 104 7.80 -8.97 9.98
CA LEU A 104 6.76 -8.01 10.35
C LEU A 104 5.42 -8.30 9.65
N ALA A 105 5.45 -8.56 8.35
CA ALA A 105 4.25 -8.86 7.56
C ALA A 105 3.56 -10.14 8.05
N ASP A 106 4.33 -11.20 8.29
CA ASP A 106 3.81 -12.48 8.76
C ASP A 106 3.19 -12.33 10.15
N LYS A 107 3.87 -11.62 11.06
CA LYS A 107 3.33 -11.39 12.40
C LYS A 107 2.01 -10.63 12.38
N LEU A 108 1.90 -9.56 11.59
CA LEU A 108 0.66 -8.80 11.48
C LEU A 108 -0.46 -9.63 10.84
N ARG A 109 -0.15 -10.46 9.86
CA ARG A 109 -1.11 -11.35 9.19
C ARG A 109 -1.60 -12.47 10.11
N GLU A 110 -0.71 -13.09 10.88
CA GLU A 110 -1.04 -14.21 11.77
C GLU A 110 -1.78 -13.79 13.03
N SER A 111 -1.46 -12.61 13.56
CA SER A 111 -2.03 -12.13 14.85
C SER A 111 -3.14 -11.12 14.67
N GLY A 112 -3.31 -10.58 13.47
CA GLY A 112 -4.26 -9.53 13.19
C GLY A 112 -5.65 -10.05 12.81
N TRP A 113 -6.66 -9.29 13.18
CA TRP A 113 -8.06 -9.51 12.79
C TRP A 113 -8.48 -8.35 11.88
N PHE A 114 -8.91 -8.69 10.68
CA PHE A 114 -9.38 -7.67 9.74
C PHE A 114 -10.82 -7.27 10.05
N SER A 115 -11.07 -5.99 10.21
CA SER A 115 -12.41 -5.43 10.41
C SER A 115 -12.47 -3.97 10.00
N HIS A 116 -13.49 -3.63 9.22
CA HIS A 116 -13.85 -2.24 8.92
C HIS A 116 -14.65 -1.56 10.03
N GLY A 117 -15.03 -2.28 11.09
CA GLY A 117 -15.87 -1.77 12.17
C GLY A 117 -17.31 -1.45 11.74
N LEU A 118 -17.79 -2.06 10.68
CA LEU A 118 -19.17 -1.90 10.20
C LEU A 118 -20.15 -2.71 11.03
N ASN A 119 -21.45 -2.47 10.85
CA ASN A 119 -22.49 -3.23 11.54
C ASN A 119 -22.34 -4.74 11.26
N GLY A 120 -22.14 -5.51 12.33
CA GLY A 120 -21.91 -6.96 12.25
C GLY A 120 -20.43 -7.36 12.30
N ASP A 121 -19.50 -6.41 12.11
CA ASP A 121 -18.07 -6.63 12.25
C ASP A 121 -17.60 -6.42 13.70
N TYR A 122 -16.38 -6.90 13.97
CA TYR A 122 -15.70 -6.57 15.20
C TYR A 122 -15.46 -5.06 15.28
N PRO A 123 -15.71 -4.39 16.44
CA PRO A 123 -15.54 -2.95 16.55
C PRO A 123 -14.12 -2.51 16.17
N SER A 124 -14.02 -1.65 15.18
CA SER A 124 -12.76 -1.03 14.73
C SER A 124 -13.02 0.44 14.43
N ARG A 125 -12.21 1.33 14.98
CA ARG A 125 -12.32 2.77 14.70
C ARG A 125 -11.47 3.11 13.48
N ALA A 126 -11.98 3.97 12.63
CA ALA A 126 -11.22 4.55 11.52
C ALA A 126 -10.08 5.44 12.01
N GLY A 127 -9.16 5.75 11.09
CA GLY A 127 -8.00 6.60 11.35
C GLY A 127 -6.73 5.82 11.65
N HIS A 128 -5.60 6.49 11.55
CA HIS A 128 -4.26 5.94 11.75
C HIS A 128 -3.36 6.87 12.59
N GLY A 129 -3.97 7.73 13.41
CA GLY A 129 -3.23 8.56 14.36
C GLY A 129 -2.63 7.73 15.51
N ASN A 130 -1.76 8.35 16.32
CA ASN A 130 -0.98 7.70 17.37
C ASN A 130 -1.81 6.83 18.30
N TYR A 131 -2.94 7.34 18.79
CA TYR A 131 -3.84 6.57 19.64
C TYR A 131 -4.36 5.30 18.95
N ARG A 132 -4.70 5.40 17.66
CA ARG A 132 -5.26 4.26 16.94
C ARG A 132 -4.20 3.19 16.64
N ILE A 133 -2.96 3.61 16.32
CA ILE A 133 -1.83 2.70 16.16
C ILE A 133 -1.47 2.01 17.48
N ASP A 134 -1.47 2.77 18.59
CA ASP A 134 -1.25 2.20 19.93
C ASP A 134 -2.33 1.15 20.26
N GLN A 135 -3.60 1.45 20.02
CA GLN A 135 -4.70 0.50 20.22
C GLN A 135 -4.56 -0.76 19.34
N LEU A 136 -4.06 -0.64 18.12
CA LEU A 136 -3.83 -1.79 17.24
C LEU A 136 -2.70 -2.68 17.80
N LEU A 137 -1.55 -2.09 18.15
CA LEU A 137 -0.33 -2.84 18.43
C LEU A 137 -0.16 -3.23 19.91
N ALA A 138 -0.70 -2.43 20.84
CA ALA A 138 -0.61 -2.66 22.28
C ALA A 138 -1.94 -3.03 22.93
N GLY A 139 -3.05 -3.04 22.18
CA GLY A 139 -4.37 -3.43 22.68
C GLY A 139 -4.48 -4.92 22.99
N SER A 140 -5.59 -5.32 23.60
CA SER A 140 -5.88 -6.72 23.94
C SER A 140 -6.13 -7.60 22.71
N ALA A 141 -6.51 -7.00 21.59
CA ALA A 141 -6.69 -7.65 20.30
C ALA A 141 -6.24 -6.71 19.19
N MET A 142 -5.47 -7.25 18.23
CA MET A 142 -5.00 -6.52 17.06
C MET A 142 -6.11 -6.50 16.00
N VAL A 143 -7.00 -5.49 16.06
CA VAL A 143 -8.16 -5.36 15.15
C VAL A 143 -8.06 -4.07 14.36
N GLY A 144 -8.14 -4.17 13.05
CA GLY A 144 -8.07 -3.04 12.14
C GLY A 144 -8.38 -3.42 10.70
N ASP A 145 -8.40 -2.43 9.82
CA ASP A 145 -8.47 -2.64 8.38
C ASP A 145 -7.14 -2.30 7.68
N SER A 146 -7.15 -2.22 6.35
CA SER A 146 -5.95 -1.95 5.56
C SER A 146 -5.27 -0.62 5.92
N GLU A 147 -6.03 0.41 6.33
CA GLU A 147 -5.52 1.71 6.73
C GLU A 147 -4.59 1.60 7.94
N GLN A 148 -5.07 0.92 8.99
CA GLN A 148 -4.32 0.79 10.24
C GLN A 148 -3.13 -0.17 10.08
N TYR A 149 -3.33 -1.32 9.43
CA TYR A 149 -2.25 -2.29 9.24
C TYR A 149 -1.12 -1.75 8.36
N ALA A 150 -1.44 -1.07 7.24
CA ALA A 150 -0.43 -0.46 6.39
C ALA A 150 0.36 0.64 7.12
N SER A 151 -0.34 1.48 7.90
CA SER A 151 0.29 2.55 8.67
C SER A 151 1.17 2.00 9.79
N ALA A 152 0.69 1.02 10.57
CA ALA A 152 1.46 0.38 11.61
C ALA A 152 2.72 -0.30 11.06
N MET A 153 2.59 -1.07 9.98
CA MET A 153 3.73 -1.74 9.36
C MET A 153 4.74 -0.75 8.80
N ALA A 154 4.30 0.36 8.19
CA ALA A 154 5.21 1.40 7.73
C ALA A 154 6.04 2.01 8.86
N LEU A 155 5.40 2.30 10.00
CA LEU A 155 6.08 2.82 11.18
C LEU A 155 7.04 1.79 11.81
N MET A 156 6.62 0.53 11.92
CA MET A 156 7.46 -0.57 12.41
C MET A 156 8.69 -0.79 11.50
N ALA A 157 8.51 -0.76 10.19
CA ALA A 157 9.62 -0.86 9.24
C ALA A 157 10.59 0.30 9.41
N ARG A 158 10.10 1.54 9.55
CA ARG A 158 10.94 2.72 9.78
C ARG A 158 11.73 2.66 11.09
N SER A 159 11.16 2.14 12.16
CA SER A 159 11.87 1.99 13.43
C SER A 159 13.07 1.02 13.32
N LEU A 160 13.00 0.07 12.41
CA LEU A 160 14.10 -0.86 12.06
C LEU A 160 15.04 -0.31 10.97
N GLY A 161 14.87 0.95 10.54
CA GLY A 161 15.69 1.55 9.49
C GLY A 161 15.34 1.11 8.07
N LEU A 162 14.16 0.53 7.86
CA LEU A 162 13.66 0.16 6.53
C LEU A 162 12.87 1.32 5.93
N PRO A 163 13.31 1.92 4.81
CA PRO A 163 12.52 2.95 4.15
C PRO A 163 11.18 2.39 3.68
N SER A 164 10.10 3.05 4.07
CA SER A 164 8.75 2.57 3.83
C SER A 164 7.77 3.70 3.58
N ARG A 165 6.69 3.40 2.87
CA ARG A 165 5.55 4.29 2.64
C ARG A 165 4.24 3.52 2.65
N VAL A 166 3.16 4.21 2.95
CA VAL A 166 1.80 3.72 2.71
C VAL A 166 1.38 4.15 1.31
N ALA A 167 0.84 3.23 0.55
CA ALA A 167 0.19 3.48 -0.72
C ALA A 167 -1.31 3.21 -0.60
N LEU A 168 -2.11 3.97 -1.33
CA LEU A 168 -3.56 3.82 -1.45
C LEU A 168 -3.90 3.59 -2.93
N GLY A 169 -4.75 2.62 -3.21
CA GLY A 169 -5.13 2.32 -4.59
C GLY A 169 -6.18 1.23 -4.68
N PHE A 170 -6.16 0.50 -5.78
CA PHE A 170 -7.13 -0.54 -6.10
C PHE A 170 -6.42 -1.89 -6.25
N LEU A 171 -6.83 -2.88 -5.47
CA LEU A 171 -6.46 -4.28 -5.68
C LEU A 171 -7.74 -5.06 -5.95
N PRO A 172 -7.83 -5.85 -7.05
CA PRO A 172 -9.04 -6.57 -7.37
C PRO A 172 -9.34 -7.61 -6.29
N LYS A 173 -10.59 -7.65 -5.82
CA LYS A 173 -11.05 -8.55 -4.77
C LYS A 173 -12.18 -9.42 -5.29
N ASN A 174 -12.29 -10.65 -4.76
CA ASN A 174 -13.45 -11.51 -4.94
C ASN A 174 -14.65 -11.03 -4.08
N ASP A 175 -15.74 -11.77 -4.11
CA ASP A 175 -16.95 -11.44 -3.35
C ASP A 175 -16.75 -11.61 -1.83
N GLU A 176 -15.78 -12.39 -1.41
CA GLU A 176 -15.36 -12.58 -0.02
C GLU A 176 -14.43 -11.46 0.48
N GLY A 177 -14.03 -10.54 -0.40
CA GLY A 177 -13.14 -9.41 -0.08
C GLY A 177 -11.65 -9.75 -0.11
N GLU A 178 -11.27 -10.93 -0.57
CA GLU A 178 -9.87 -11.36 -0.72
C GLU A 178 -9.31 -10.90 -2.07
N ILE A 179 -8.01 -10.57 -2.11
CA ILE A 179 -7.32 -10.20 -3.36
C ILE A 179 -7.39 -11.38 -4.33
N SER A 180 -7.92 -11.14 -5.51
CA SER A 180 -8.21 -12.18 -6.50
C SER A 180 -8.22 -11.64 -7.92
N ASP A 181 -7.77 -12.46 -8.86
CA ASP A 181 -7.85 -12.19 -10.31
C ASP A 181 -9.21 -12.58 -10.92
N SER A 182 -10.22 -12.90 -10.11
CA SER A 182 -11.53 -13.38 -10.59
C SER A 182 -12.24 -12.41 -11.56
N ARG A 183 -11.92 -11.11 -11.48
CA ARG A 183 -12.43 -10.06 -12.37
C ARG A 183 -11.42 -9.62 -13.44
N THR A 184 -10.41 -10.47 -13.71
CA THR A 184 -9.36 -10.23 -14.69
C THR A 184 -9.51 -11.17 -15.87
N GLU A 185 -9.67 -10.61 -17.05
CA GLU A 185 -9.82 -11.34 -18.32
C GLU A 185 -8.56 -11.15 -19.16
N LYS A 186 -8.05 -12.25 -19.74
CA LYS A 186 -6.86 -12.23 -20.61
C LYS A 186 -7.26 -12.55 -22.06
N HIS A 187 -6.95 -11.63 -22.96
CA HIS A 187 -7.19 -11.77 -24.40
C HIS A 187 -5.86 -11.57 -25.15
N GLY A 188 -5.18 -12.65 -25.44
CA GLY A 188 -3.85 -12.61 -26.07
C GLY A 188 -2.83 -11.88 -25.16
N LYS A 189 -2.34 -10.73 -25.64
CA LYS A 189 -1.38 -9.88 -24.88
C LYS A 189 -2.07 -8.81 -24.02
N THR A 190 -3.38 -8.71 -24.09
CA THR A 190 -4.15 -7.71 -23.34
C THR A 190 -4.76 -8.35 -22.10
N THR A 191 -4.66 -7.67 -20.99
CA THR A 191 -5.32 -8.03 -19.73
C THR A 191 -6.27 -6.90 -19.36
N THR A 192 -7.52 -7.24 -19.05
CA THR A 192 -8.54 -6.29 -18.60
C THR A 192 -8.96 -6.66 -17.18
N THR A 193 -8.81 -5.73 -16.25
CA THR A 193 -9.27 -5.89 -14.87
C THR A 193 -10.35 -4.87 -14.55
N LYS A 194 -11.47 -5.31 -14.01
CA LYS A 194 -12.57 -4.44 -13.57
C LYS A 194 -12.43 -4.16 -12.08
N PHE A 195 -12.37 -2.88 -11.73
CA PHE A 195 -12.34 -2.44 -10.34
C PHE A 195 -13.69 -1.84 -9.91
N THR A 196 -14.01 -1.99 -8.64
CA THR A 196 -15.18 -1.40 -7.97
C THR A 196 -14.73 -0.56 -6.78
N GLY A 197 -15.64 0.14 -6.13
CA GLY A 197 -15.33 0.87 -4.89
C GLY A 197 -14.83 -0.02 -3.75
N ASN A 198 -15.22 -1.30 -3.73
CA ASN A 198 -14.78 -2.25 -2.71
C ASN A 198 -13.31 -2.70 -2.87
N ASP A 199 -12.69 -2.39 -4.02
CA ASP A 199 -11.29 -2.74 -4.29
C ASP A 199 -10.31 -1.70 -3.76
N VAL A 200 -10.80 -0.55 -3.29
CA VAL A 200 -9.96 0.46 -2.62
C VAL A 200 -9.34 -0.16 -1.38
N THR A 201 -8.03 -0.01 -1.26
CA THR A 201 -7.28 -0.53 -0.12
C THR A 201 -5.98 0.24 0.07
N ALA A 202 -5.42 0.15 1.27
CA ALA A 202 -4.09 0.64 1.57
C ALA A 202 -3.12 -0.53 1.74
N TRP A 203 -1.86 -0.33 1.35
CA TRP A 203 -0.78 -1.29 1.61
C TRP A 203 0.51 -0.56 1.94
N VAL A 204 1.47 -1.28 2.47
CA VAL A 204 2.80 -0.77 2.73
C VAL A 204 3.75 -1.18 1.60
N GLU A 205 4.62 -0.27 1.22
CA GLU A 205 5.76 -0.55 0.36
C GLU A 205 7.05 -0.30 1.14
N ILE A 206 7.94 -1.29 1.15
CA ILE A 206 9.24 -1.20 1.80
C ILE A 206 10.32 -1.24 0.73
N LYS A 207 11.20 -0.25 0.73
CA LYS A 207 12.26 -0.14 -0.25
C LYS A 207 13.47 -0.98 0.16
N LEU A 208 13.77 -1.98 -0.65
CA LEU A 208 14.94 -2.83 -0.52
C LEU A 208 15.91 -2.57 -1.68
N ASP A 209 17.19 -2.94 -1.49
CA ASP A 209 18.20 -2.83 -2.53
C ASP A 209 17.85 -3.75 -3.71
N GLY A 210 17.81 -3.16 -4.91
CA GLY A 210 17.46 -3.86 -6.15
C GLY A 210 15.97 -4.00 -6.42
N TYR A 211 15.11 -3.48 -5.54
CA TYR A 211 13.65 -3.61 -5.68
C TYR A 211 12.94 -2.31 -5.33
#